data_50d1537d092d7f8a23f4d62830128b4e
#
_entry.id   50d1537d092d7f8a23f4d62830128b4e
#
_cell.length_a   1.000
_cell.length_b   1.000
_cell.length_c   1.000
_cell.angle_alpha   90.00
_cell.angle_beta   90.00
_cell.angle_gamma   90.00
#
_symmetry.space_group_name_H-M   'P 1'
#
loop_
_entity.id
_entity.type
_entity.pdbx_description
1 polymer ?
#
loop_
_entity_poly.entity_id
_entity_poly.type
_entity_poly.pdbx_seq_one_letter_code
_entity_poly.pdbx_strand_id
1 'polypeptide(L)'
;GILTLPNNIENPFIVLNLHGFGGNMSGYKYSHTHLSRVLESNGFGCIRFDFYGCGESDGEFEEMTFTGLIEDTIDVYNWLISSKVTSPNRVILSGHSMGGYVASCVAPKIQPIGLILMCPGAGMWDGCRERSDELKKQSIQYVNMEGLKFNIDFNYDLYNYEPFSNSKGYNKDVLIIRGTEDNLVDDATCQSYLNCYENQKTTYIQIEGGNHNFSSIEARSKCEDAIIKFCRLVSNK
;
A
#
# COMPACT_ATOMS: atom_id res chain seq x y z
N GLY A 1 -4.64 -4.90 14.26
CA GLY A 1 -4.31 -3.58 13.72
C GLY A 1 -4.32 -2.49 14.79
N ILE A 2 -3.86 -1.29 14.43
CA ILE A 2 -3.80 -0.11 15.32
C ILE A 2 -4.44 1.08 14.63
N LEU A 3 -5.42 1.69 15.30
CA LEU A 3 -6.03 2.95 14.91
C LEU A 3 -5.46 4.07 15.80
N THR A 4 -4.81 5.05 15.17
CA THR A 4 -4.32 6.28 15.81
C THR A 4 -5.24 7.43 15.40
N LEU A 5 -5.75 8.19 16.37
CA LEU A 5 -6.68 9.29 16.12
C LEU A 5 -6.10 10.63 16.61
N PRO A 6 -6.30 11.72 15.89
CA PRO A 6 -5.90 13.04 16.36
C PRO A 6 -6.80 13.48 17.54
N ASN A 7 -6.19 14.21 18.47
CA ASN A 7 -6.90 14.68 19.65
C ASN A 7 -7.98 15.73 19.28
N ASN A 8 -9.16 15.62 19.90
CA ASN A 8 -10.25 16.61 19.81
C ASN A 8 -10.77 16.91 18.37
N ILE A 9 -10.64 15.93 17.46
CA ILE A 9 -11.23 16.02 16.12
C ILE A 9 -12.29 14.93 15.98
N GLU A 10 -13.55 15.36 15.86
CA GLU A 10 -14.65 14.45 15.52
C GLU A 10 -14.66 14.15 14.03
N ASN A 11 -14.95 12.91 13.66
CA ASN A 11 -15.00 12.45 12.27
C ASN A 11 -13.74 12.86 11.47
N PRO A 12 -12.53 12.45 11.91
CA PRO A 12 -11.27 12.87 11.28
C PRO A 12 -11.12 12.26 9.88
N PHE A 13 -10.30 12.88 9.02
CA PHE A 13 -9.77 12.19 7.86
C PHE A 13 -8.78 11.11 8.31
N ILE A 14 -8.93 9.90 7.76
CA ILE A 14 -8.11 8.74 8.15
C ILE A 14 -7.35 8.18 6.95
N VAL A 15 -6.06 7.96 7.14
CA VAL A 15 -5.22 7.22 6.20
C VAL A 15 -5.28 5.74 6.57
N LEU A 16 -5.84 4.90 5.68
CA LEU A 16 -5.73 3.45 5.72
C LEU A 16 -4.43 3.06 5.03
N ASN A 17 -3.44 2.60 5.80
CA ASN A 17 -2.07 2.39 5.32
C ASN A 17 -1.68 0.90 5.29
N LEU A 18 -1.30 0.40 4.12
CA LEU A 18 -1.00 -0.98 3.81
C LEU A 18 0.51 -1.23 3.76
N HIS A 19 0.97 -2.32 4.38
CA HIS A 19 2.40 -2.70 4.38
C HIS A 19 2.80 -3.50 3.13
N GLY A 20 4.11 -3.63 2.89
CA GLY A 20 4.70 -4.38 1.78
C GLY A 20 4.83 -5.88 2.06
N PHE A 21 5.31 -6.62 1.03
CA PHE A 21 5.54 -8.05 1.08
C PHE A 21 6.53 -8.44 2.19
N GLY A 22 6.20 -9.48 2.96
CA GLY A 22 7.02 -9.95 4.08
C GLY A 22 7.17 -8.94 5.22
N GLY A 23 6.41 -7.85 5.19
CA GLY A 23 6.41 -6.80 6.21
C GLY A 23 5.30 -6.98 7.24
N ASN A 24 5.07 -5.91 8.00
CA ASN A 24 4.01 -5.81 9.00
C ASN A 24 3.55 -4.35 9.15
N MET A 25 2.52 -4.11 9.93
CA MET A 25 1.91 -2.79 10.16
C MET A 25 2.86 -1.73 10.73
N SER A 26 4.00 -2.11 11.31
CA SER A 26 4.99 -1.16 11.80
C SER A 26 5.86 -0.59 10.69
N GLY A 27 5.98 -1.30 9.57
CA GLY A 27 6.83 -0.95 8.43
C GLY A 27 8.32 -1.13 8.72
N TYR A 28 9.14 -1.01 7.69
CA TYR A 28 10.59 -1.13 7.79
C TYR A 28 11.17 -0.12 8.80
N LYS A 29 11.90 -0.61 9.81
CA LYS A 29 12.45 0.24 10.88
C LYS A 29 11.40 1.21 11.46
N TYR A 30 10.19 0.71 11.69
CA TYR A 30 9.06 1.44 12.27
C TYR A 30 8.57 2.64 11.44
N SER A 31 8.81 2.64 10.12
CA SER A 31 8.44 3.74 9.23
C SER A 31 6.94 4.05 9.25
N HIS A 32 6.08 3.03 9.20
CA HIS A 32 4.63 3.21 9.24
C HIS A 32 4.15 3.67 10.64
N THR A 33 4.81 3.20 11.71
CA THR A 33 4.54 3.70 13.07
C THR A 33 4.91 5.17 13.21
N HIS A 34 6.03 5.61 12.62
CA HIS A 34 6.44 7.00 12.62
C HIS A 34 5.47 7.85 11.77
N LEU A 35 5.15 7.40 10.56
CA LEU A 35 4.17 8.07 9.69
C LEU A 35 2.82 8.28 10.41
N SER A 36 2.33 7.28 11.17
CA SER A 36 1.07 7.43 11.90
C SER A 36 1.11 8.52 12.96
N ARG A 37 2.26 8.73 13.62
CA ARG A 37 2.47 9.83 14.58
C ARG A 37 2.57 11.19 13.87
N VAL A 38 3.22 11.23 12.71
CA VAL A 38 3.30 12.44 11.88
C VAL A 38 1.91 12.83 11.37
N LEU A 39 1.09 11.87 10.94
CA LEU A 39 -0.31 12.11 10.55
C LEU A 39 -1.12 12.65 11.72
N GLU A 40 -1.06 12.01 12.89
CA GLU A 40 -1.75 12.44 14.12
C GLU A 40 -1.42 13.88 14.48
N SER A 41 -0.13 14.23 14.52
CA SER A 41 0.33 15.58 14.85
C SER A 41 -0.10 16.64 13.82
N ASN A 42 -0.53 16.21 12.63
CA ASN A 42 -1.06 17.06 11.57
C ASN A 42 -2.59 17.01 11.45
N GLY A 43 -3.29 16.38 12.41
CA GLY A 43 -4.76 16.35 12.47
C GLY A 43 -5.42 15.24 11.65
N PHE A 44 -4.65 14.25 11.18
CA PHE A 44 -5.15 13.08 10.45
C PHE A 44 -5.10 11.82 11.32
N GLY A 45 -6.12 10.98 11.23
CA GLY A 45 -6.05 9.64 11.77
C GLY A 45 -5.24 8.71 10.85
N CYS A 46 -4.80 7.59 11.41
CA CYS A 46 -4.14 6.53 10.65
C CYS A 46 -4.58 5.17 11.19
N ILE A 47 -5.03 4.29 10.30
CA ILE A 47 -5.22 2.88 10.60
C ILE A 47 -4.19 2.07 9.81
N ARG A 48 -3.52 1.15 10.49
CA ARG A 48 -2.56 0.20 9.94
C ARG A 48 -2.80 -1.15 10.58
N PHE A 49 -2.70 -2.20 9.78
CA PHE A 49 -2.96 -3.56 10.20
C PHE A 49 -2.00 -4.53 9.54
N ASP A 50 -1.89 -5.71 10.07
CA ASP A 50 -1.19 -6.82 9.45
C ASP A 50 -2.16 -7.62 8.61
N PHE A 51 -1.80 -7.90 7.36
CA PHE A 51 -2.54 -8.81 6.51
C PHE A 51 -2.58 -10.22 7.10
N TYR A 52 -3.59 -11.02 6.73
CA TYR A 52 -3.63 -12.43 7.08
C TYR A 52 -2.30 -13.13 6.74
N GLY A 53 -1.79 -13.92 7.67
CA GLY A 53 -0.48 -14.57 7.55
C GLY A 53 0.73 -13.66 7.78
N CYS A 54 0.53 -12.40 8.21
CA CYS A 54 1.60 -11.45 8.50
C CYS A 54 1.52 -10.89 9.92
N GLY A 55 2.67 -10.58 10.50
CA GLY A 55 2.81 -9.88 11.78
C GLY A 55 2.07 -10.55 12.93
N GLU A 56 1.11 -9.86 13.54
CA GLU A 56 0.29 -10.32 14.66
C GLU A 56 -1.11 -10.79 14.23
N SER A 57 -1.39 -10.85 12.91
CA SER A 57 -2.65 -11.40 12.40
C SER A 57 -2.62 -12.92 12.38
N ASP A 58 -3.82 -13.53 12.35
CA ASP A 58 -3.97 -14.98 12.25
C ASP A 58 -3.38 -15.54 10.95
N GLY A 59 -3.12 -16.85 10.94
CA GLY A 59 -2.61 -17.59 9.79
C GLY A 59 -1.09 -17.56 9.66
N GLU A 60 -0.62 -18.30 8.66
CA GLU A 60 0.81 -18.41 8.34
C GLU A 60 1.12 -17.72 7.00
N PHE A 61 2.33 -17.21 6.84
CA PHE A 61 2.73 -16.48 5.63
C PHE A 61 2.50 -17.27 4.32
N GLU A 62 2.61 -18.60 4.37
CA GLU A 62 2.37 -19.50 3.24
C GLU A 62 0.90 -19.63 2.83
N GLU A 63 -0.02 -19.15 3.67
CA GLU A 63 -1.47 -19.15 3.40
C GLU A 63 -1.94 -17.84 2.76
N MET A 64 -1.07 -16.83 2.73
CA MET A 64 -1.37 -15.53 2.14
C MET A 64 -1.69 -15.66 0.64
N THR A 65 -2.73 -14.98 0.18
CA THR A 65 -3.09 -14.84 -1.23
C THR A 65 -3.26 -13.37 -1.59
N PHE A 66 -3.06 -13.00 -2.85
CA PHE A 66 -3.27 -11.61 -3.27
C PHE A 66 -4.75 -11.21 -3.19
N THR A 67 -5.66 -12.16 -3.46
CA THR A 67 -7.10 -12.00 -3.22
C THR A 67 -7.37 -11.69 -1.76
N GLY A 68 -6.78 -12.44 -0.82
CA GLY A 68 -6.92 -12.20 0.61
C GLY A 68 -6.46 -10.82 1.04
N LEU A 69 -5.34 -10.32 0.49
CA LEU A 69 -4.85 -8.95 0.78
C LEU A 69 -5.86 -7.87 0.36
N ILE A 70 -6.54 -8.09 -0.77
CA ILE A 70 -7.60 -7.18 -1.26
C ILE A 70 -8.81 -7.24 -0.32
N GLU A 71 -9.24 -8.45 0.06
CA GLU A 71 -10.38 -8.68 0.96
C GLU A 71 -10.11 -8.10 2.34
N ASP A 72 -8.97 -8.36 2.95
CA ASP A 72 -8.54 -7.77 4.24
C ASP A 72 -8.62 -6.25 4.20
N THR A 73 -8.14 -5.63 3.12
CA THR A 73 -8.17 -4.17 2.97
C THR A 73 -9.62 -3.64 2.94
N ILE A 74 -10.51 -4.33 2.20
CA ILE A 74 -11.92 -3.96 2.11
C ILE A 74 -12.62 -4.16 3.45
N ASP A 75 -12.31 -5.24 4.17
CA ASP A 75 -12.90 -5.55 5.47
C ASP A 75 -12.48 -4.53 6.53
N VAL A 76 -11.20 -4.14 6.59
CA VAL A 76 -10.73 -3.06 7.47
C VAL A 76 -11.38 -1.72 7.12
N TYR A 77 -11.54 -1.41 5.83
CA TYR A 77 -12.28 -0.23 5.38
C TYR A 77 -13.75 -0.28 5.87
N ASN A 78 -14.45 -1.39 5.65
CA ASN A 78 -15.84 -1.56 6.07
C ASN A 78 -16.00 -1.47 7.59
N TRP A 79 -15.07 -2.06 8.34
CA TRP A 79 -15.02 -1.94 9.79
C TRP A 79 -14.86 -0.46 10.21
N LEU A 80 -13.94 0.25 9.59
CA LEU A 80 -13.68 1.66 9.89
C LEU A 80 -14.94 2.53 9.69
N ILE A 81 -15.69 2.28 8.62
CA ILE A 81 -16.94 3.02 8.34
C ILE A 81 -18.06 2.60 9.29
N SER A 82 -18.24 1.29 9.53
CA SER A 82 -19.30 0.78 10.42
C SER A 82 -19.09 1.19 11.88
N SER A 83 -17.85 1.37 12.31
CA SER A 83 -17.51 1.87 13.65
C SER A 83 -17.84 3.35 13.88
N LYS A 84 -18.21 4.09 12.83
CA LYS A 84 -18.55 5.52 12.85
C LYS A 84 -17.43 6.45 13.34
N VAL A 85 -16.19 5.97 13.32
CA VAL A 85 -15.00 6.79 13.64
C VAL A 85 -14.76 7.85 12.57
N THR A 86 -15.05 7.49 11.31
CA THR A 86 -15.00 8.40 10.17
C THR A 86 -16.10 8.05 9.15
N SER A 87 -16.22 8.84 8.10
CA SER A 87 -17.17 8.62 6.99
C SER A 87 -16.46 8.23 5.69
N PRO A 88 -17.15 7.57 4.74
CA PRO A 88 -16.53 7.08 3.49
C PRO A 88 -15.78 8.15 2.70
N ASN A 89 -16.29 9.39 2.71
CA ASN A 89 -15.69 10.53 2.04
C ASN A 89 -14.54 11.20 2.82
N ARG A 90 -14.00 10.52 3.84
CA ARG A 90 -12.88 10.99 4.66
C ARG A 90 -11.76 9.94 4.78
N VAL A 91 -11.80 8.89 3.98
CA VAL A 91 -10.76 7.86 3.95
C VAL A 91 -9.80 8.12 2.79
N ILE A 92 -8.51 8.16 3.08
CA ILE A 92 -7.40 8.16 2.12
C ILE A 92 -6.78 6.77 2.17
N LEU A 93 -6.64 6.12 1.03
CA LEU A 93 -5.97 4.82 0.94
C LEU A 93 -4.50 5.02 0.62
N SER A 94 -3.63 4.36 1.37
CA SER A 94 -2.17 4.44 1.22
C SER A 94 -1.56 3.05 1.24
N GLY A 95 -0.52 2.83 0.47
CA GLY A 95 0.22 1.57 0.52
C GLY A 95 1.67 1.71 0.06
N HIS A 96 2.53 0.90 0.66
CA HIS A 96 3.95 0.80 0.32
C HIS A 96 4.25 -0.53 -0.37
N SER A 97 5.01 -0.50 -1.46
CA SER A 97 5.46 -1.70 -2.18
C SER A 97 4.27 -2.59 -2.63
N MET A 98 4.20 -3.85 -2.21
CA MET A 98 3.04 -4.72 -2.42
C MET A 98 1.75 -4.07 -1.89
N GLY A 99 1.78 -3.40 -0.73
CA GLY A 99 0.63 -2.66 -0.22
C GLY A 99 0.19 -1.53 -1.15
N GLY A 100 1.11 -0.88 -1.87
CA GLY A 100 0.80 0.09 -2.92
C GLY A 100 0.10 -0.55 -4.12
N TYR A 101 0.52 -1.74 -4.52
CA TYR A 101 -0.16 -2.51 -5.55
C TYR A 101 -1.57 -2.93 -5.12
N VAL A 102 -1.73 -3.48 -3.92
CA VAL A 102 -3.05 -3.80 -3.34
C VAL A 102 -3.94 -2.55 -3.29
N ALA A 103 -3.41 -1.42 -2.80
CA ALA A 103 -4.14 -0.17 -2.73
C ALA A 103 -4.66 0.28 -4.10
N SER A 104 -3.86 0.13 -5.16
CA SER A 104 -4.26 0.48 -6.52
C SER A 104 -5.42 -0.39 -7.04
N CYS A 105 -5.44 -1.69 -6.69
CA CYS A 105 -6.52 -2.62 -7.05
C CYS A 105 -7.80 -2.43 -6.22
N VAL A 106 -7.66 -1.93 -4.98
CA VAL A 106 -8.80 -1.68 -4.08
C VAL A 106 -9.46 -0.32 -4.31
N ALA A 107 -8.67 0.70 -4.70
CA ALA A 107 -9.18 2.06 -4.87
C ALA A 107 -10.43 2.17 -5.78
N PRO A 108 -10.54 1.47 -6.92
CA PRO A 108 -11.75 1.48 -7.74
C PRO A 108 -12.98 0.90 -7.05
N LYS A 109 -12.80 0.02 -6.06
CA LYS A 109 -13.88 -0.67 -5.35
C LYS A 109 -14.45 0.17 -4.20
N ILE A 110 -13.61 0.82 -3.41
CA ILE A 110 -14.03 1.59 -2.21
C ILE A 110 -14.08 3.11 -2.44
N GLN A 111 -13.53 3.60 -3.57
CA GLN A 111 -13.55 5.02 -3.96
C GLN A 111 -13.06 5.98 -2.83
N PRO A 112 -11.86 5.78 -2.25
CA PRO A 112 -11.33 6.68 -1.22
C PRO A 112 -11.20 8.11 -1.79
N ILE A 113 -11.11 9.13 -0.94
CA ILE A 113 -10.99 10.52 -1.42
C ILE A 113 -9.63 10.84 -2.03
N GLY A 114 -8.61 10.08 -1.67
CA GLY A 114 -7.24 10.17 -2.20
C GLY A 114 -6.55 8.82 -2.14
N LEU A 115 -5.61 8.60 -3.05
CA LEU A 115 -4.80 7.39 -3.14
C LEU A 115 -3.32 7.75 -3.07
N ILE A 116 -2.55 7.09 -2.19
CA ILE A 116 -1.12 7.28 -2.03
C ILE A 116 -0.39 5.97 -2.33
N LEU A 117 0.46 5.97 -3.34
CA LEU A 117 1.24 4.83 -3.78
C LEU A 117 2.73 5.10 -3.52
N MET A 118 3.29 4.47 -2.50
CA MET A 118 4.71 4.57 -2.17
C MET A 118 5.45 3.38 -2.77
N CYS A 119 6.34 3.62 -3.72
CA CYS A 119 7.11 2.57 -4.42
C CYS A 119 6.23 1.37 -4.81
N PRO A 120 5.10 1.56 -5.57
CA PRO A 120 4.09 0.53 -5.77
C PRO A 120 4.63 -0.68 -6.52
N GLY A 121 4.47 -1.87 -5.95
CA GLY A 121 5.12 -3.10 -6.36
C GLY A 121 4.46 -3.83 -7.54
N ALA A 122 3.98 -3.13 -8.57
CA ALA A 122 3.30 -3.75 -9.72
C ALA A 122 4.16 -4.77 -10.48
N GLY A 123 5.49 -4.60 -10.50
CA GLY A 123 6.42 -5.56 -11.11
C GLY A 123 6.39 -6.97 -10.48
N MET A 124 5.74 -7.15 -9.33
CA MET A 124 5.48 -8.50 -8.78
C MET A 124 4.65 -9.36 -9.73
N TRP A 125 3.78 -8.74 -10.51
CA TRP A 125 2.92 -9.42 -11.48
C TRP A 125 3.69 -9.96 -12.68
N ASP A 126 4.73 -9.26 -13.13
CA ASP A 126 5.48 -9.61 -14.32
C ASP A 126 6.10 -11.01 -14.19
N GLY A 127 5.68 -11.94 -15.06
CA GLY A 127 6.18 -13.31 -15.05
C GLY A 127 5.89 -14.11 -13.77
N CYS A 128 4.93 -13.70 -12.95
CA CYS A 128 4.62 -14.37 -11.67
C CYS A 128 4.20 -15.83 -11.88
N ARG A 129 3.35 -16.07 -12.87
CA ARG A 129 2.89 -17.42 -13.22
C ARG A 129 4.04 -18.30 -13.73
N GLU A 130 4.83 -17.77 -14.63
CA GLU A 130 5.98 -18.47 -15.23
C GLU A 130 7.01 -18.85 -14.15
N ARG A 131 7.27 -17.96 -13.18
CA ARG A 131 8.14 -18.28 -12.02
C ARG A 131 7.61 -19.47 -11.23
N SER A 132 6.30 -19.51 -10.97
CA SER A 132 5.70 -20.63 -10.23
C SER A 132 5.64 -21.91 -11.06
N ASP A 133 5.37 -21.83 -12.35
CA ASP A 133 5.41 -22.98 -13.26
C ASP A 133 6.80 -23.64 -13.29
N GLU A 134 7.86 -22.83 -13.29
CA GLU A 134 9.24 -23.34 -13.29
C GLU A 134 9.59 -24.03 -11.96
N LEU A 135 9.19 -23.45 -10.82
CA LEU A 135 9.37 -24.09 -9.51
C LEU A 135 8.55 -25.38 -9.39
N LYS A 136 7.33 -25.39 -9.89
CA LYS A 136 6.46 -26.57 -9.88
C LYS A 136 7.01 -27.73 -10.70
N LYS A 137 7.64 -27.46 -11.87
CA LYS A 137 8.35 -28.49 -12.66
C LYS A 137 9.48 -29.14 -11.86
N GLN A 138 10.10 -28.40 -10.95
CA GLN A 138 11.13 -28.88 -10.03
C GLN A 138 10.57 -29.52 -8.76
N SER A 139 9.24 -29.69 -8.66
CA SER A 139 8.53 -30.17 -7.46
C SER A 139 8.73 -29.30 -6.21
N ILE A 140 8.95 -27.98 -6.41
CA ILE A 140 9.10 -27.00 -5.36
C ILE A 140 7.75 -26.30 -5.16
N GLN A 141 7.12 -26.50 -4.01
CA GLN A 141 5.85 -25.84 -3.62
C GLN A 141 6.10 -24.59 -2.77
N TYR A 142 7.20 -24.56 -2.03
CA TYR A 142 7.53 -23.50 -1.10
C TYR A 142 8.93 -22.98 -1.30
N VAL A 143 9.11 -21.67 -1.17
CA VAL A 143 10.40 -20.99 -1.25
C VAL A 143 10.71 -20.32 0.08
N ASN A 144 11.96 -20.38 0.52
CA ASN A 144 12.42 -19.63 1.68
C ASN A 144 12.66 -18.17 1.28
N MET A 145 11.89 -17.25 1.88
CA MET A 145 12.02 -15.81 1.71
C MET A 145 12.47 -15.19 3.04
N GLU A 146 13.79 -15.21 3.27
CA GLU A 146 14.41 -14.67 4.50
C GLU A 146 13.82 -15.24 5.80
N GLY A 147 13.51 -16.54 5.81
CA GLY A 147 12.92 -17.24 6.96
C GLY A 147 11.39 -17.39 6.89
N LEU A 148 10.73 -16.69 5.99
CA LEU A 148 9.30 -16.90 5.71
C LEU A 148 9.13 -18.01 4.68
N LYS A 149 8.15 -18.88 4.89
CA LYS A 149 7.80 -19.95 3.96
C LYS A 149 6.78 -19.40 2.95
N PHE A 150 7.24 -19.16 1.73
CA PHE A 150 6.40 -18.62 0.66
C PHE A 150 5.84 -19.73 -0.22
N ASN A 151 4.51 -19.78 -0.36
CA ASN A 151 3.82 -20.72 -1.24
C ASN A 151 3.75 -20.16 -2.67
N ILE A 152 4.19 -20.95 -3.65
CA ILE A 152 4.15 -20.55 -5.07
C ILE A 152 2.73 -20.33 -5.60
N ASP A 153 1.69 -20.86 -4.95
CA ASP A 153 0.29 -20.66 -5.33
C ASP A 153 -0.14 -19.18 -5.19
N PHE A 154 0.54 -18.40 -4.37
CA PHE A 154 0.38 -16.94 -4.34
C PHE A 154 0.51 -16.30 -5.72
N ASN A 155 1.47 -16.73 -6.52
CA ASN A 155 1.71 -16.19 -7.85
C ASN A 155 0.59 -16.54 -8.86
N TYR A 156 -0.04 -17.72 -8.72
CA TYR A 156 -1.19 -18.09 -9.55
C TYR A 156 -2.42 -17.24 -9.20
N ASP A 157 -2.61 -16.94 -7.92
CA ASP A 157 -3.66 -16.02 -7.49
C ASP A 157 -3.37 -14.59 -7.94
N LEU A 158 -2.14 -14.09 -7.74
CA LEU A 158 -1.67 -12.77 -8.18
C LEU A 158 -1.87 -12.55 -9.68
N TYR A 159 -1.70 -13.60 -10.51
CA TYR A 159 -1.84 -13.50 -11.97
C TYR A 159 -3.23 -12.98 -12.41
N ASN A 160 -4.26 -13.17 -11.59
CA ASN A 160 -5.62 -12.67 -11.87
C ASN A 160 -5.76 -11.16 -11.71
N TYR A 161 -4.74 -10.48 -11.21
CA TYR A 161 -4.78 -9.07 -10.84
C TYR A 161 -3.76 -8.25 -11.63
N GLU A 162 -3.86 -8.22 -12.98
CA GLU A 162 -2.99 -7.34 -13.78
C GLU A 162 -3.09 -5.90 -13.23
N PRO A 163 -1.95 -5.26 -12.82
CA PRO A 163 -1.99 -4.09 -11.96
C PRO A 163 -2.73 -2.90 -12.56
N PHE A 164 -2.44 -2.60 -13.82
CA PHE A 164 -2.96 -1.37 -14.45
C PHE A 164 -4.40 -1.51 -14.89
N SER A 165 -4.84 -2.72 -15.29
CA SER A 165 -6.25 -3.00 -15.59
C SER A 165 -7.11 -2.97 -14.34
N ASN A 166 -6.60 -3.52 -13.22
CA ASN A 166 -7.32 -3.53 -11.95
C ASN A 166 -7.34 -2.17 -11.24
N SER A 167 -6.46 -1.25 -11.62
CA SER A 167 -6.43 0.13 -11.11
C SER A 167 -7.37 1.09 -11.83
N LYS A 168 -7.94 0.68 -12.98
CA LYS A 168 -8.87 1.49 -13.75
C LYS A 168 -10.19 1.74 -13.01
N GLY A 169 -10.79 2.90 -13.25
CA GLY A 169 -12.07 3.28 -12.63
C GLY A 169 -11.92 4.12 -11.35
N TYR A 170 -10.70 4.33 -10.85
CA TYR A 170 -10.44 5.34 -9.83
C TYR A 170 -10.07 6.67 -10.49
N ASN A 171 -10.83 7.73 -10.19
CA ASN A 171 -10.74 9.02 -10.89
C ASN A 171 -10.55 10.23 -9.97
N LYS A 172 -10.12 9.99 -8.72
CA LYS A 172 -9.81 11.06 -7.75
C LYS A 172 -8.30 11.31 -7.70
N ASP A 173 -7.87 12.10 -6.72
CA ASP A 173 -6.47 12.51 -6.60
C ASP A 173 -5.56 11.31 -6.24
N VAL A 174 -4.41 11.23 -6.90
CA VAL A 174 -3.39 10.20 -6.69
C VAL A 174 -2.04 10.85 -6.42
N LEU A 175 -1.35 10.38 -5.41
CA LEU A 175 0.05 10.68 -5.13
C LEU A 175 0.88 9.42 -5.35
N ILE A 176 1.86 9.47 -6.23
CA ILE A 176 2.85 8.42 -6.43
C ILE A 176 4.18 8.93 -5.89
N ILE A 177 4.85 8.17 -5.04
CA ILE A 177 6.17 8.52 -4.48
C ILE A 177 7.14 7.38 -4.75
N ARG A 178 8.34 7.71 -5.24
CA ARG A 178 9.43 6.75 -5.45
C ARG A 178 10.77 7.36 -4.99
N GLY A 179 11.63 6.53 -4.44
CA GLY A 179 13.03 6.93 -4.20
C GLY A 179 13.86 6.79 -5.47
N THR A 180 14.77 7.74 -5.77
CA THR A 180 15.61 7.67 -6.98
C THR A 180 16.58 6.48 -6.95
N GLU A 181 16.92 5.98 -5.77
CA GLU A 181 17.78 4.80 -5.55
C GLU A 181 16.96 3.52 -5.23
N ASP A 182 15.67 3.50 -5.56
CA ASP A 182 14.85 2.28 -5.44
C ASP A 182 15.27 1.25 -6.50
N ASN A 183 15.81 0.12 -6.03
CA ASN A 183 16.25 -0.99 -6.88
C ASN A 183 15.20 -2.10 -7.04
N LEU A 184 14.03 -1.98 -6.41
CA LEU A 184 12.94 -2.94 -6.48
C LEU A 184 11.79 -2.47 -7.37
N VAL A 185 11.49 -1.17 -7.32
CA VAL A 185 10.48 -0.54 -8.17
C VAL A 185 11.14 0.53 -9.02
N ASP A 186 11.09 0.36 -10.31
CA ASP A 186 11.69 1.29 -11.28
C ASP A 186 10.79 2.48 -11.61
N ASP A 187 11.34 3.46 -12.32
CA ASP A 187 10.60 4.63 -12.76
C ASP A 187 9.50 4.24 -13.78
N ALA A 188 9.76 3.25 -14.64
CA ALA A 188 8.81 2.81 -15.67
C ALA A 188 7.51 2.29 -15.05
N THR A 189 7.57 1.59 -13.93
CA THR A 189 6.41 1.15 -13.15
C THR A 189 5.59 2.36 -12.67
N CYS A 190 6.24 3.39 -12.13
CA CYS A 190 5.55 4.61 -11.68
C CYS A 190 4.95 5.40 -12.85
N GLN A 191 5.63 5.47 -14.00
CA GLN A 191 5.09 6.07 -15.22
C GLN A 191 3.85 5.32 -15.74
N SER A 192 3.85 4.00 -15.64
CA SER A 192 2.69 3.18 -16.02
C SER A 192 1.47 3.47 -15.14
N TYR A 193 1.66 3.69 -13.83
CA TYR A 193 0.58 4.17 -12.96
C TYR A 193 0.14 5.59 -13.32
N LEU A 194 1.05 6.51 -13.65
CA LEU A 194 0.69 7.84 -14.14
C LEU A 194 -0.21 7.76 -15.39
N ASN A 195 0.14 6.90 -16.34
CA ASN A 195 -0.64 6.68 -17.56
C ASN A 195 -2.00 6.01 -17.27
N CYS A 196 -2.05 5.14 -16.24
CA CYS A 196 -3.29 4.47 -15.81
C CYS A 196 -4.31 5.46 -15.26
N TYR A 197 -3.85 6.42 -14.47
CA TYR A 197 -4.70 7.43 -13.82
C TYR A 197 -4.83 8.70 -14.67
N GLU A 198 -4.96 8.64 -15.96
CA GLU A 198 -5.05 9.69 -17.00
C GLU A 198 -5.85 10.96 -16.60
N ASN A 199 -5.63 11.47 -15.42
CA ASN A 199 -6.30 12.68 -14.96
C ASN A 199 -5.26 13.70 -14.46
N GLN A 200 -5.58 14.97 -14.56
CA GLN A 200 -4.75 16.08 -14.12
C GLN A 200 -4.55 16.14 -12.59
N LYS A 201 -5.05 15.14 -11.85
CA LYS A 201 -5.02 15.05 -10.39
C LYS A 201 -3.94 14.12 -9.87
N THR A 202 -3.14 13.52 -10.76
CA THR A 202 -2.04 12.62 -10.36
C THR A 202 -0.75 13.42 -10.19
N THR A 203 -0.13 13.27 -9.04
CA THR A 203 1.16 13.88 -8.70
C THR A 203 2.20 12.77 -8.54
N TYR A 204 3.31 12.87 -9.24
CA TYR A 204 4.46 11.97 -9.08
C TYR A 204 5.63 12.72 -8.44
N ILE A 205 6.18 12.18 -7.36
CA ILE A 205 7.31 12.75 -6.62
C ILE A 205 8.43 11.71 -6.55
N GLN A 206 9.60 12.11 -7.00
CA GLN A 206 10.84 11.37 -6.80
C GLN A 206 11.60 11.95 -5.61
N ILE A 207 11.96 11.09 -4.66
CA ILE A 207 12.76 11.47 -3.50
C ILE A 207 14.22 11.17 -3.80
N GLU A 208 15.00 12.21 -4.03
CA GLU A 208 16.43 12.13 -4.32
C GLU A 208 17.19 11.40 -3.21
N GLY A 209 18.00 10.39 -3.57
CA GLY A 209 18.75 9.55 -2.65
C GLY A 209 17.87 8.60 -1.81
N GLY A 210 16.57 8.57 -2.06
CA GLY A 210 15.66 7.64 -1.39
C GLY A 210 15.76 6.23 -1.99
N ASN A 211 15.91 5.21 -1.13
CA ASN A 211 15.77 3.81 -1.55
C ASN A 211 14.32 3.34 -1.38
N HIS A 212 14.05 2.06 -1.66
CA HIS A 212 12.73 1.45 -1.59
C HIS A 212 11.97 1.72 -0.28
N ASN A 213 12.67 1.74 0.84
CA ASN A 213 12.09 1.92 2.18
C ASN A 213 12.26 3.35 2.73
N PHE A 214 12.77 4.30 1.94
CA PHE A 214 13.10 5.65 2.41
C PHE A 214 13.90 5.61 3.72
N SER A 215 14.95 4.77 3.79
CA SER A 215 15.60 4.38 5.05
C SER A 215 16.53 5.45 5.63
N SER A 216 16.86 6.52 4.92
CA SER A 216 17.55 7.69 5.50
C SER A 216 16.55 8.63 6.20
N ILE A 217 17.01 9.37 7.21
CA ILE A 217 16.20 10.36 7.93
C ILE A 217 15.65 11.40 6.94
N GLU A 218 16.49 11.87 6.02
CA GLU A 218 16.13 12.89 5.05
C GLU A 218 15.10 12.40 4.03
N ALA A 219 15.30 11.21 3.45
CA ALA A 219 14.35 10.64 2.49
C ALA A 219 13.00 10.35 3.15
N ARG A 220 13.00 9.84 4.37
CA ARG A 220 11.77 9.61 5.14
C ARG A 220 11.02 10.90 5.39
N SER A 221 11.69 11.94 5.88
CA SER A 221 11.07 13.25 6.13
C SER A 221 10.45 13.83 4.86
N LYS A 222 11.16 13.80 3.73
CA LYS A 222 10.63 14.27 2.44
C LYS A 222 9.40 13.48 1.99
N CYS A 223 9.41 12.15 2.18
CA CYS A 223 8.26 11.30 1.88
C CYS A 223 7.04 11.64 2.74
N GLU A 224 7.24 11.77 4.06
CA GLU A 224 6.19 12.13 5.02
C GLU A 224 5.62 13.53 4.73
N ASP A 225 6.47 14.51 4.41
CA ASP A 225 6.04 15.86 4.02
C ASP A 225 5.17 15.85 2.76
N ALA A 226 5.54 15.02 1.76
CA ALA A 226 4.74 14.85 0.55
C ALA A 226 3.36 14.26 0.87
N ILE A 227 3.31 13.25 1.74
CA ILE A 227 2.06 12.62 2.20
C ILE A 227 1.18 13.66 2.92
N ILE A 228 1.73 14.42 3.85
CA ILE A 228 0.96 15.44 4.60
C ILE A 228 0.42 16.53 3.66
N LYS A 229 1.22 16.99 2.72
CA LYS A 229 0.78 17.98 1.71
C LYS A 229 -0.38 17.43 0.88
N PHE A 230 -0.30 16.18 0.47
CA PHE A 230 -1.38 15.51 -0.27
C PHE A 230 -2.64 15.33 0.58
N CYS A 231 -2.51 14.85 1.83
CA CYS A 231 -3.64 14.73 2.74
C CYS A 231 -4.38 16.07 2.93
N ARG A 232 -3.66 17.16 3.12
CA ARG A 232 -4.23 18.51 3.19
C ARG A 232 -4.91 18.93 1.90
N LEU A 233 -4.33 18.60 0.74
CA LEU A 233 -4.93 18.91 -0.57
C LEU A 233 -6.29 18.25 -0.72
N VAL A 234 -6.41 16.95 -0.42
CA VAL A 234 -7.65 16.20 -0.63
C VAL A 234 -8.71 16.46 0.45
N SER A 235 -8.28 16.85 1.66
CA SER A 235 -9.20 17.16 2.77
C SER A 235 -9.86 18.55 2.65
N ASN A 236 -9.35 19.43 1.79
CA ASN A 236 -9.86 20.77 1.57
C ASN A 236 -10.79 20.88 0.34
N LYS A 237 -11.09 19.75 -0.31
CA LYS A 237 -12.02 19.66 -1.45
C LYS A 237 -13.40 19.23 -1.00
#